data_6398c24c334f45c52ff958d84a33846f
#
_entry.id   6398c24c334f45c52ff958d84a33846f
#
_cell.length_a   1.000
_cell.length_b   1.000
_cell.length_c   1.000
_cell.angle_alpha   90.00
_cell.angle_beta   90.00
_cell.angle_gamma   90.00
#
_symmetry.space_group_name_H-M   'P 1'
#
loop_
_entity.id
_entity.type
_entity.pdbx_description
1 polymer ?
#
loop_
_entity_poly.entity_id
_entity_poly.type
_entity_poly.pdbx_seq_one_letter_code
_entity_poly.pdbx_strand_id
1 'polypeptide(L)'
;CTHQQINNCYFTEVGNEDWGCLAIAAGYVSDINIEHNEISEVPYSGISLGWGWTQTVNCMRNNRVHANLIHHYAKHMYDVAGIYTLGSQPKSYVTENCVHSIYKPGYVHDPNHWFYLYTDEGSSFITVRDNWTEGEKYLQNANGPGNVWENNGPKVDSVIRERAGLEAGYKDLLNIQ
;
A
#
# COMPACT_ATOMS: atom_id res chain seq x y z
N CYS A 1 -12.14 -3.62 13.78
CA CYS A 1 -13.19 -3.25 12.82
C CYS A 1 -13.38 -4.37 11.81
N THR A 2 -14.56 -4.45 11.20
CA THR A 2 -14.88 -5.44 10.17
C THR A 2 -15.88 -4.87 9.17
N HIS A 3 -15.85 -5.39 7.91
CA HIS A 3 -16.73 -4.99 6.82
C HIS A 3 -16.71 -3.48 6.53
N GLN A 4 -15.53 -2.89 6.49
CA GLN A 4 -15.34 -1.49 6.14
C GLN A 4 -14.98 -1.35 4.65
N GLN A 5 -15.31 -0.20 4.09
CA GLN A 5 -14.93 0.14 2.72
C GLN A 5 -14.33 1.55 2.70
N ILE A 6 -13.21 1.67 2.01
CA ILE A 6 -12.55 2.94 1.68
C ILE A 6 -12.35 2.90 0.17
N ASN A 7 -13.21 3.57 -0.56
CA ASN A 7 -13.16 3.54 -2.01
C ASN A 7 -13.46 4.91 -2.63
N ASN A 8 -12.84 5.16 -3.77
CA ASN A 8 -12.98 6.40 -4.52
C ASN A 8 -12.74 7.66 -3.67
N CYS A 9 -11.71 7.60 -2.82
CA CYS A 9 -11.26 8.73 -2.01
C CYS A 9 -9.94 9.27 -2.55
N TYR A 10 -9.78 10.58 -2.51
CA TYR A 10 -8.52 11.25 -2.80
C TYR A 10 -7.85 11.69 -1.50
N PHE A 11 -6.67 11.12 -1.23
CA PHE A 11 -5.83 11.44 -0.08
C PHE A 11 -4.61 12.20 -0.58
N THR A 12 -4.52 13.46 -0.26
CA THR A 12 -3.37 14.26 -0.62
C THR A 12 -2.94 15.14 0.55
N GLU A 13 -1.63 15.35 0.68
CA GLU A 13 -1.01 16.20 1.70
C GLU A 13 -1.40 15.85 3.16
N VAL A 14 -1.82 14.60 3.41
CA VAL A 14 -2.09 14.14 4.77
C VAL A 14 -0.78 13.88 5.53
N GLY A 15 -0.76 14.15 6.83
CA GLY A 15 0.42 13.94 7.69
C GLY A 15 1.50 15.01 7.57
N ASN A 16 1.23 16.18 7.00
CA ASN A 16 2.23 17.24 6.80
C ASN A 16 2.84 17.77 8.11
N GLU A 17 2.12 17.71 9.22
CA GLU A 17 2.60 18.13 10.54
C GLU A 17 3.22 16.99 11.34
N ASP A 18 2.83 15.75 11.07
CA ASP A 18 3.39 14.54 11.66
C ASP A 18 3.82 13.57 10.57
N TRP A 19 5.10 13.55 10.27
CA TRP A 19 5.67 12.79 9.18
C TRP A 19 5.56 11.26 9.35
N GLY A 20 5.28 10.77 10.54
CA GLY A 20 5.01 9.36 10.81
C GLY A 20 3.60 8.90 10.41
N CYS A 21 2.75 9.82 9.94
CA CYS A 21 1.40 9.49 9.53
C CYS A 21 1.34 8.82 8.15
N LEU A 22 0.41 7.88 8.05
CA LEU A 22 0.08 7.16 6.81
C LEU A 22 -1.20 7.76 6.20
N ALA A 23 -1.37 7.69 4.90
CA ALA A 23 -2.64 8.08 4.30
C ALA A 23 -3.77 7.13 4.74
N ILE A 24 -3.52 5.83 4.70
CA ILE A 24 -4.46 4.83 5.21
C ILE A 24 -3.72 3.86 6.12
N ALA A 25 -4.13 3.76 7.39
CA ALA A 25 -3.65 2.79 8.36
C ALA A 25 -4.78 1.85 8.78
N ALA A 26 -4.70 0.60 8.36
CA ALA A 26 -5.70 -0.44 8.65
C ALA A 26 -5.06 -1.55 9.50
N GLY A 27 -5.01 -1.35 10.82
CA GLY A 27 -4.34 -2.25 11.77
C GLY A 27 -5.08 -3.58 11.95
N TYR A 28 -5.62 -3.86 13.13
CA TYR A 28 -6.38 -5.09 13.40
C TYR A 28 -7.78 -5.06 12.78
N VAL A 29 -7.86 -5.35 11.49
CA VAL A 29 -9.10 -5.30 10.69
C VAL A 29 -9.36 -6.64 10.00
N SER A 30 -10.63 -6.92 9.71
CA SER A 30 -11.04 -8.01 8.83
C SER A 30 -12.09 -7.56 7.85
N ASP A 31 -12.09 -8.17 6.66
CA ASP A 31 -13.09 -7.91 5.65
C ASP A 31 -13.14 -6.43 5.22
N ILE A 32 -11.99 -5.73 5.22
CA ILE A 32 -11.89 -4.37 4.69
C ILE A 32 -11.58 -4.39 3.20
N ASN A 33 -12.24 -3.51 2.44
CA ASN A 33 -11.90 -3.21 1.07
C ASN A 33 -11.33 -1.78 0.99
N ILE A 34 -10.11 -1.66 0.47
CA ILE A 34 -9.44 -0.40 0.16
C ILE A 34 -9.22 -0.40 -1.35
N GLU A 35 -10.11 0.25 -2.09
CA GLU A 35 -10.19 0.08 -3.53
C GLU A 35 -10.37 1.41 -4.26
N HIS A 36 -9.74 1.55 -5.42
CA HIS A 36 -9.89 2.70 -6.29
C HIS A 36 -9.64 4.06 -5.61
N ASN A 37 -8.71 4.12 -4.66
CA ASN A 37 -8.31 5.38 -4.06
C ASN A 37 -7.09 5.95 -4.78
N GLU A 38 -6.98 7.28 -4.80
CA GLU A 38 -5.77 7.96 -5.22
C GLU A 38 -5.08 8.58 -4.00
N ILE A 39 -3.80 8.28 -3.84
CA ILE A 39 -2.99 8.70 -2.70
C ILE A 39 -1.73 9.38 -3.21
N SER A 40 -1.53 10.63 -2.81
CA SER A 40 -0.37 11.40 -3.24
C SER A 40 0.11 12.38 -2.16
N GLU A 41 1.35 12.86 -2.35
CA GLU A 41 1.95 13.91 -1.51
C GLU A 41 1.98 13.57 -0.03
N VAL A 42 2.28 12.31 0.31
CA VAL A 42 2.30 11.84 1.70
C VAL A 42 3.73 11.68 2.25
N PRO A 43 3.96 11.98 3.55
CA PRO A 43 5.30 11.98 4.13
C PRO A 43 5.90 10.57 4.30
N TYR A 44 5.06 9.57 4.46
CA TYR A 44 5.43 8.19 4.75
C TYR A 44 4.84 7.21 3.72
N SER A 45 4.44 6.00 4.14
CA SER A 45 3.82 5.01 3.24
C SER A 45 2.40 5.41 2.85
N GLY A 46 1.96 4.98 1.68
CA GLY A 46 0.61 5.24 1.21
C GLY A 46 -0.44 4.45 2.00
N ILE A 47 -0.35 3.13 1.98
CA ILE A 47 -1.26 2.23 2.69
C ILE A 47 -0.47 1.30 3.58
N SER A 48 -0.85 1.18 4.85
CA SER A 48 -0.38 0.13 5.76
C SER A 48 -1.55 -0.78 6.13
N LEU A 49 -1.40 -2.07 5.79
CA LEU A 49 -2.39 -3.10 6.09
C LEU A 49 -1.83 -4.08 7.11
N GLY A 50 -2.49 -4.18 8.25
CA GLY A 50 -2.08 -5.06 9.35
C GLY A 50 -1.29 -4.35 10.43
N TRP A 51 -1.11 -5.04 11.54
CA TRP A 51 -0.35 -4.60 12.69
C TRP A 51 0.15 -5.81 13.50
N GLY A 52 1.30 -5.63 14.13
CA GLY A 52 1.92 -6.67 14.96
C GLY A 52 2.96 -7.49 14.19
N TRP A 53 4.11 -7.63 14.80
CA TRP A 53 5.32 -8.29 14.25
C TRP A 53 5.31 -9.78 14.58
N THR A 54 4.23 -10.48 14.18
CA THR A 54 4.05 -11.89 14.52
C THR A 54 3.32 -12.68 13.42
N GLN A 55 3.70 -13.92 13.25
CA GLN A 55 3.04 -14.87 12.34
C GLN A 55 1.77 -15.48 12.96
N THR A 56 1.46 -15.17 14.21
CA THR A 56 0.30 -15.70 14.88
C THR A 56 -0.99 -15.20 14.23
N VAL A 57 -1.83 -16.12 13.81
CA VAL A 57 -3.15 -15.80 13.25
C VAL A 57 -4.02 -15.13 14.31
N ASN A 58 -4.63 -14.03 13.92
CA ASN A 58 -5.48 -13.21 14.79
C ASN A 58 -6.77 -12.80 14.05
N CYS A 59 -7.34 -11.63 14.35
CA CYS A 59 -8.57 -11.18 13.68
C CYS A 59 -8.35 -10.70 12.24
N MET A 60 -7.11 -10.40 11.85
CA MET A 60 -6.80 -9.87 10.51
C MET A 60 -6.96 -10.96 9.45
N ARG A 61 -7.87 -10.76 8.53
CA ARG A 61 -8.12 -11.69 7.42
C ARG A 61 -9.04 -11.09 6.38
N ASN A 62 -9.03 -11.69 5.19
CA ASN A 62 -9.96 -11.39 4.11
C ASN A 62 -10.00 -9.89 3.74
N ASN A 63 -8.85 -9.23 3.82
CA ASN A 63 -8.69 -7.82 3.52
C ASN A 63 -8.28 -7.65 2.06
N ARG A 64 -8.70 -6.56 1.43
CA ARG A 64 -8.35 -6.24 0.06
C ARG A 64 -7.77 -4.84 -0.05
N VAL A 65 -6.62 -4.75 -0.72
CA VAL A 65 -6.04 -3.51 -1.21
C VAL A 65 -5.96 -3.66 -2.74
N HIS A 66 -6.91 -3.06 -3.45
CA HIS A 66 -7.12 -3.34 -4.87
C HIS A 66 -7.27 -2.08 -5.71
N ALA A 67 -6.64 -2.05 -6.86
CA ALA A 67 -6.79 -0.98 -7.86
C ALA A 67 -6.58 0.45 -7.32
N ASN A 68 -5.73 0.65 -6.31
CA ASN A 68 -5.38 1.99 -5.83
C ASN A 68 -4.22 2.56 -6.66
N LEU A 69 -4.23 3.87 -6.85
CA LEU A 69 -3.12 4.64 -7.41
C LEU A 69 -2.37 5.34 -6.28
N ILE A 70 -1.08 5.02 -6.13
CA ILE A 70 -0.23 5.58 -5.08
C ILE A 70 1.01 6.18 -5.72
N HIS A 71 1.19 7.47 -5.54
CA HIS A 71 2.33 8.18 -6.12
C HIS A 71 2.78 9.36 -5.23
N HIS A 72 4.01 9.84 -5.44
CA HIS A 72 4.57 10.96 -4.66
C HIS A 72 4.43 10.72 -3.15
N TYR A 73 4.88 9.55 -2.69
CA TYR A 73 4.92 9.16 -1.28
C TYR A 73 6.35 9.17 -0.75
N ALA A 74 6.54 8.96 0.56
CA ALA A 74 7.85 9.02 1.24
C ALA A 74 8.53 10.39 1.16
N LYS A 75 7.79 11.49 1.31
CA LYS A 75 8.37 12.85 1.24
C LYS A 75 9.42 13.10 2.33
N HIS A 76 9.27 12.49 3.50
CA HIS A 76 10.06 12.82 4.68
C HIS A 76 10.60 11.61 5.44
N MET A 77 10.15 10.40 5.12
CA MET A 77 10.48 9.19 5.87
C MET A 77 11.21 8.16 5.01
N TYR A 78 11.92 7.27 5.68
CA TYR A 78 12.48 6.03 5.14
C TYR A 78 11.75 4.83 5.76
N ASP A 79 12.14 3.61 5.44
CA ASP A 79 11.44 2.39 5.86
C ASP A 79 9.97 2.42 5.41
N VAL A 80 9.80 2.61 4.13
CA VAL A 80 8.53 2.99 3.52
C VAL A 80 8.21 2.15 2.28
N ALA A 81 6.91 2.05 2.00
CA ALA A 81 6.44 1.55 0.70
C ALA A 81 5.17 2.26 0.24
N GLY A 82 4.83 2.14 -1.03
CA GLY A 82 3.50 2.52 -1.47
C GLY A 82 2.44 1.71 -0.73
N ILE A 83 2.64 0.38 -0.65
CA ILE A 83 1.82 -0.52 0.16
C ILE A 83 2.72 -1.35 1.06
N TYR A 84 2.44 -1.28 2.36
CA TYR A 84 3.16 -1.94 3.44
C TYR A 84 2.24 -2.88 4.20
N THR A 85 2.71 -4.06 4.60
CA THR A 85 1.91 -5.02 5.37
C THR A 85 2.64 -5.54 6.59
N LEU A 86 1.89 -5.89 7.63
CA LEU A 86 2.38 -6.50 8.87
C LEU A 86 1.48 -7.62 9.35
N GLY A 87 2.11 -8.64 9.95
CA GLY A 87 1.43 -9.71 10.66
C GLY A 87 0.68 -10.69 9.77
N SER A 88 0.05 -11.65 10.39
CA SER A 88 -0.65 -12.74 9.70
C SER A 88 -2.01 -12.30 9.17
N GLN A 89 -2.25 -12.49 7.87
CA GLN A 89 -3.45 -12.00 7.19
C GLN A 89 -4.05 -13.03 6.20
N PRO A 90 -4.58 -14.14 6.70
CA PRO A 90 -5.16 -15.18 5.85
C PRO A 90 -6.22 -14.63 4.88
N LYS A 91 -6.12 -15.06 3.61
CA LYS A 91 -7.05 -14.66 2.55
C LYS A 91 -7.07 -13.16 2.26
N SER A 92 -6.00 -12.44 2.55
CA SER A 92 -5.86 -11.03 2.20
C SER A 92 -5.10 -10.87 0.89
N TYR A 93 -5.42 -9.81 0.15
CA TYR A 93 -4.93 -9.59 -1.20
C TYR A 93 -4.47 -8.15 -1.39
N VAL A 94 -3.33 -7.98 -2.04
CA VAL A 94 -2.81 -6.72 -2.57
C VAL A 94 -2.68 -6.91 -4.07
N THR A 95 -3.64 -6.38 -4.84
CA THR A 95 -3.75 -6.69 -6.26
C THR A 95 -4.10 -5.50 -7.13
N GLU A 96 -3.58 -5.49 -8.35
CA GLU A 96 -3.93 -4.52 -9.40
C GLU A 96 -3.72 -3.05 -9.00
N ASN A 97 -2.87 -2.78 -8.02
CA ASN A 97 -2.52 -1.42 -7.64
C ASN A 97 -1.46 -0.86 -8.60
N CYS A 98 -1.44 0.47 -8.74
CA CYS A 98 -0.41 1.21 -9.45
C CYS A 98 0.40 2.04 -8.46
N VAL A 99 1.74 1.81 -8.41
CA VAL A 99 2.63 2.48 -7.46
C VAL A 99 3.84 3.05 -8.18
N HIS A 100 4.03 4.38 -8.10
CA HIS A 100 5.14 5.06 -8.78
C HIS A 100 5.57 6.38 -8.12
N SER A 101 6.56 7.04 -8.70
CA SER A 101 6.99 8.40 -8.35
C SER A 101 7.27 8.58 -6.86
N ILE A 102 8.08 7.70 -6.27
CA ILE A 102 8.48 7.83 -4.87
C ILE A 102 9.48 8.98 -4.68
N TYR A 103 9.31 9.76 -3.63
CA TYR A 103 10.33 10.66 -3.13
C TYR A 103 11.47 9.88 -2.48
N LYS A 104 12.67 10.44 -2.48
CA LYS A 104 13.88 9.81 -1.92
C LYS A 104 14.68 10.88 -1.18
N PRO A 105 14.19 11.34 -0.02
CA PRO A 105 14.85 12.42 0.70
C PRO A 105 16.23 11.96 1.21
N GLY A 106 17.27 12.69 0.84
CA GLY A 106 18.66 12.34 1.19
C GLY A 106 19.04 12.60 2.64
N TYR A 107 18.18 13.26 3.41
CA TYR A 107 18.44 13.60 4.81
C TYR A 107 17.92 12.58 5.82
N VAL A 108 17.17 11.57 5.38
CA VAL A 108 16.67 10.52 6.27
C VAL A 108 17.79 9.56 6.68
N HIS A 109 17.56 8.80 7.75
CA HIS A 109 18.56 7.89 8.30
C HIS A 109 19.08 6.85 7.29
N ASP A 110 18.20 6.27 6.49
CA ASP A 110 18.57 5.36 5.39
C ASP A 110 17.84 5.75 4.10
N PRO A 111 18.47 6.59 3.24
CA PRO A 111 17.85 7.05 1.99
C PRO A 111 17.59 5.94 0.96
N ASN A 112 18.13 4.74 1.16
CA ASN A 112 17.96 3.61 0.27
C ASN A 112 16.89 2.62 0.75
N HIS A 113 16.37 2.77 1.95
CA HIS A 113 15.38 1.87 2.53
C HIS A 113 13.95 2.34 2.21
N TRP A 114 13.58 2.17 0.94
CA TRP A 114 12.27 2.49 0.37
C TRP A 114 11.88 1.45 -0.68
N PHE A 115 10.59 1.18 -0.81
CA PHE A 115 10.09 0.11 -1.67
C PHE A 115 8.78 0.53 -2.34
N TYR A 116 8.42 -0.14 -3.43
CA TYR A 116 7.07 -0.03 -4.00
C TYR A 116 6.07 -0.87 -3.21
N LEU A 117 6.44 -2.11 -2.91
CA LEU A 117 5.65 -3.05 -2.11
C LEU A 117 6.54 -3.64 -1.01
N TYR A 118 6.02 -3.76 0.20
CA TYR A 118 6.78 -4.25 1.34
C TYR A 118 5.90 -5.13 2.25
N THR A 119 6.21 -6.41 2.32
CA THR A 119 5.65 -7.28 3.35
C THR A 119 6.68 -7.45 4.46
N ASP A 120 6.38 -6.84 5.60
CA ASP A 120 7.30 -6.80 6.74
C ASP A 120 6.99 -7.92 7.74
N GLU A 121 7.62 -7.84 8.90
CA GLU A 121 7.69 -8.92 9.90
C GLU A 121 6.33 -9.55 10.21
N GLY A 122 6.31 -10.87 10.17
CA GLY A 122 5.13 -11.67 10.45
C GLY A 122 4.10 -11.72 9.33
N SER A 123 4.24 -10.91 8.25
CA SER A 123 3.33 -10.99 7.09
C SER A 123 3.23 -12.43 6.60
N SER A 124 2.02 -12.99 6.64
CA SER A 124 1.76 -14.40 6.34
C SER A 124 0.41 -14.56 5.64
N PHE A 125 0.32 -15.55 4.76
CA PHE A 125 -0.92 -15.94 4.06
C PHE A 125 -1.56 -14.81 3.26
N ILE A 126 -0.76 -13.86 2.77
CA ILE A 126 -1.19 -12.75 1.92
C ILE A 126 -0.80 -13.01 0.47
N THR A 127 -1.64 -12.60 -0.46
CA THR A 127 -1.35 -12.65 -1.89
C THR A 127 -1.04 -11.24 -2.41
N VAL A 128 0.16 -11.06 -2.97
CA VAL A 128 0.62 -9.83 -3.60
C VAL A 128 0.86 -10.12 -5.07
N ARG A 129 -0.05 -9.70 -5.93
CA ARG A 129 0.06 -10.02 -7.36
C ARG A 129 -0.55 -8.96 -8.27
N ASP A 130 -0.11 -8.99 -9.51
CA ASP A 130 -0.64 -8.16 -10.59
C ASP A 130 -0.59 -6.66 -10.26
N ASN A 131 0.39 -6.20 -9.45
CA ASN A 131 0.55 -4.78 -9.16
C ASN A 131 1.52 -4.17 -10.17
N TRP A 132 1.07 -3.09 -10.83
CA TRP A 132 1.96 -2.32 -11.66
C TRP A 132 2.82 -1.40 -10.78
N THR A 133 4.12 -1.51 -10.89
CA THR A 133 5.08 -0.65 -10.17
C THR A 133 6.11 -0.10 -11.15
N GLU A 134 6.58 1.12 -10.92
CA GLU A 134 7.55 1.80 -11.79
C GLU A 134 8.90 1.05 -11.88
N GLY A 135 9.23 0.25 -10.87
CA GLY A 135 10.43 -0.59 -10.81
C GLY A 135 10.20 -1.83 -9.95
N GLU A 136 11.22 -2.68 -9.83
CA GLU A 136 11.14 -3.97 -9.12
C GLU A 136 11.84 -3.92 -7.76
N LYS A 137 11.68 -2.82 -7.00
CA LYS A 137 12.25 -2.72 -5.66
C LYS A 137 11.19 -3.05 -4.61
N TYR A 138 11.25 -4.28 -4.11
CA TYR A 138 10.35 -4.83 -3.09
C TYR A 138 11.14 -5.33 -1.88
N LEU A 139 10.48 -5.45 -0.74
CA LEU A 139 11.04 -6.10 0.43
C LEU A 139 10.07 -7.15 0.99
N GLN A 140 10.61 -8.32 1.30
CA GLN A 140 9.97 -9.39 2.04
C GLN A 140 10.82 -9.64 3.28
N ASN A 141 10.55 -8.92 4.37
CA ASN A 141 11.36 -8.94 5.58
C ASN A 141 10.73 -9.82 6.66
N ALA A 142 11.48 -10.83 7.12
CA ALA A 142 11.05 -11.71 8.22
C ALA A 142 9.60 -12.20 8.09
N ASN A 143 9.18 -12.52 6.86
CA ASN A 143 7.84 -12.99 6.56
C ASN A 143 7.59 -14.37 7.17
N GLY A 144 6.32 -14.65 7.47
CA GLY A 144 5.85 -15.98 7.79
C GLY A 144 5.43 -16.78 6.54
N PRO A 145 4.79 -17.93 6.75
CA PRO A 145 4.45 -18.84 5.67
C PRO A 145 3.27 -18.37 4.82
N GLY A 146 3.13 -18.96 3.64
CA GLY A 146 1.93 -18.90 2.82
C GLY A 146 1.70 -17.60 2.06
N ASN A 147 2.70 -16.73 1.97
CA ASN A 147 2.65 -15.58 1.08
C ASN A 147 2.80 -16.01 -0.38
N VAL A 148 2.05 -15.38 -1.26
CA VAL A 148 2.13 -15.56 -2.70
C VAL A 148 2.56 -14.23 -3.34
N TRP A 149 3.64 -14.25 -4.11
CA TRP A 149 4.15 -13.12 -4.86
C TRP A 149 4.23 -13.47 -6.34
N GLU A 150 3.38 -12.84 -7.14
CA GLU A 150 3.28 -13.16 -8.57
C GLU A 150 3.07 -11.89 -9.40
N ASN A 151 3.72 -11.83 -10.55
CA ASN A 151 3.44 -10.84 -11.59
C ASN A 151 3.32 -9.39 -11.06
N ASN A 152 4.34 -8.90 -10.34
CA ASN A 152 4.43 -7.51 -9.92
C ASN A 152 5.54 -6.81 -10.70
N GLY A 153 5.36 -5.55 -11.08
CA GLY A 153 6.43 -4.79 -11.73
C GLY A 153 6.00 -4.00 -12.96
N PRO A 154 6.98 -3.39 -13.66
CA PRO A 154 6.69 -2.54 -14.81
C PRO A 154 6.23 -3.31 -16.06
N LYS A 155 6.34 -4.63 -16.06
CA LYS A 155 5.93 -5.52 -17.16
C LYS A 155 4.51 -6.05 -16.99
N VAL A 156 3.85 -5.74 -15.89
CA VAL A 156 2.43 -6.06 -15.67
C VAL A 156 1.59 -5.31 -16.70
N ASP A 157 0.45 -5.88 -17.06
CA ASP A 157 -0.45 -5.31 -18.08
C ASP A 157 -0.73 -3.81 -17.79
N SER A 158 -0.51 -2.98 -18.78
CA SER A 158 -0.69 -1.53 -18.67
C SER A 158 -2.13 -1.12 -18.35
N VAL A 159 -3.11 -1.97 -18.67
CA VAL A 159 -4.52 -1.76 -18.32
C VAL A 159 -4.71 -1.60 -16.81
N ILE A 160 -3.91 -2.28 -15.99
CA ILE A 160 -3.93 -2.12 -14.53
C ILE A 160 -3.56 -0.68 -14.15
N ARG A 161 -2.51 -0.14 -14.75
CA ARG A 161 -2.10 1.25 -14.53
C ARG A 161 -3.19 2.24 -14.90
N GLU A 162 -3.95 1.98 -15.95
CA GLU A 162 -5.00 2.87 -16.44
C GLU A 162 -6.26 2.83 -15.57
N ARG A 163 -6.50 1.68 -14.91
CA ARG A 163 -7.68 1.45 -14.08
C ARG A 163 -7.49 1.78 -12.61
N ALA A 164 -6.25 1.83 -12.15
CA ALA A 164 -5.93 2.16 -10.77
C ALA A 164 -6.29 3.62 -10.44
N GLY A 165 -6.66 3.85 -9.19
CA GLY A 165 -7.11 5.16 -8.72
C GLY A 165 -8.61 5.37 -8.88
N LEU A 166 -9.01 6.62 -8.80
CA LEU A 166 -10.42 7.01 -8.83
C LEU A 166 -11.13 6.52 -10.10
N GLU A 167 -12.27 5.90 -9.93
CA GLU A 167 -13.16 5.56 -11.04
C GLU A 167 -13.65 6.84 -11.75
N ALA A 168 -14.08 6.69 -13.00
CA ALA A 168 -14.42 7.82 -13.87
C ALA A 168 -15.43 8.82 -13.26
N GLY A 169 -16.38 8.33 -12.47
CA GLY A 169 -17.39 9.14 -11.80
C GLY A 169 -16.89 9.98 -10.62
N TYR A 170 -15.63 9.81 -10.21
CA TYR A 170 -15.04 10.49 -9.03
C TYR A 170 -13.81 11.32 -9.38
N LYS A 171 -13.41 11.38 -10.65
CA LYS A 171 -12.20 12.09 -11.07
C LYS A 171 -12.26 13.62 -10.91
N ASP A 172 -13.43 14.16 -10.71
CA ASP A 172 -13.65 15.57 -10.35
C ASP A 172 -13.02 15.92 -9.01
N LEU A 173 -12.85 14.96 -8.09
CA LEU A 173 -12.14 15.15 -6.81
C LEU A 173 -10.70 15.66 -7.00
N LEU A 174 -10.04 15.33 -8.10
CA LEU A 174 -8.68 15.79 -8.42
C LEU A 174 -8.61 17.30 -8.73
N ASN A 175 -9.74 17.94 -8.99
CA ASN A 175 -9.83 19.38 -9.29
C ASN A 175 -10.16 20.23 -8.06
N ILE A 176 -10.34 19.62 -6.89
CA ILE A 176 -10.58 20.32 -5.64
C ILE A 176 -9.24 20.80 -5.11
N GLN A 177 -9.00 22.11 -5.15
CA GLN A 177 -7.80 22.76 -4.59
C GLN A 177 -8.12 23.32 -3.21
#